data_e59700e70f8aa11b9c079633065a3a5b
#
_entry.id   e59700e70f8aa11b9c079633065a3a5b
#
_cell.length_a   1.000
_cell.length_b   1.000
_cell.length_c   1.000
_cell.angle_alpha   90.00
_cell.angle_beta   90.00
_cell.angle_gamma   90.00
#
_symmetry.space_group_name_H-M   'P 1'
#
loop_
_entity.id
_entity.type
_entity.pdbx_description
1 polymer ?
#
loop_
_entity_poly.entity_id
_entity_poly.type
_entity_poly.pdbx_seq_one_letter_code
_entity_poly.pdbx_strand_id
1 'polypeptide(L)'
;MVIETDADEANYGNNEKDVSVHAKCAISLSSGNGGTVRGTGSYSYGSTVTISAIPNEGYMFEGWYENGRCLDNISDDYTFTAFTNRTIEAKFVPNDLTISNVEVIGDMEPETELVFSVKAEGGYQPYVWEYTIYKGDTLYYTLSDSTFDYLEWSPTETGNYTIVVCVTDKTGFRATYSEQFSII
;
A
#
# COMPACT_ATOMS: atom_id res chain seq x y z
N MET A 1 -29.08 -9.90 -13.27
CA MET A 1 -29.82 -8.64 -13.36
C MET A 1 -31.13 -8.84 -12.62
N VAL A 2 -31.37 -8.10 -11.56
CA VAL A 2 -32.64 -8.14 -10.79
C VAL A 2 -33.49 -6.99 -11.31
N ILE A 3 -34.74 -7.29 -11.69
CA ILE A 3 -35.74 -6.31 -12.13
C ILE A 3 -36.73 -6.16 -10.98
N GLU A 4 -36.75 -5.02 -10.30
CA GLU A 4 -37.80 -4.70 -9.33
C GLU A 4 -38.92 -3.94 -10.05
N THR A 5 -40.13 -4.46 -9.96
CA THR A 5 -41.34 -3.80 -10.45
C THR A 5 -42.10 -3.25 -9.25
N ASP A 6 -42.23 -1.92 -9.18
CA ASP A 6 -43.11 -1.28 -8.20
C ASP A 6 -44.51 -1.19 -8.83
N ALA A 7 -45.44 -2.02 -8.35
CA ALA A 7 -46.80 -2.02 -8.81
C ALA A 7 -47.67 -1.35 -7.72
N ASP A 8 -48.00 -0.08 -7.94
CA ASP A 8 -49.03 0.59 -7.15
C ASP A 8 -50.41 0.47 -7.83
N GLU A 9 -51.44 0.27 -7.02
CA GLU A 9 -52.74 -0.27 -7.43
C GLU A 9 -53.57 0.64 -8.37
N ALA A 10 -54.44 -0.01 -9.13
CA ALA A 10 -55.30 0.47 -10.18
C ALA A 10 -56.26 1.60 -9.79
N ASN A 11 -56.33 2.61 -10.64
CA ASN A 11 -57.58 3.39 -10.83
C ASN A 11 -57.97 3.37 -12.31
N TYR A 12 -59.19 2.97 -12.59
CA TYR A 12 -59.76 2.88 -13.92
C TYR A 12 -59.92 4.28 -14.54
N GLY A 13 -59.05 4.60 -15.45
CA GLY A 13 -59.11 5.75 -16.31
C GLY A 13 -57.85 5.83 -17.11
N ASN A 14 -57.95 5.66 -18.43
CA ASN A 14 -56.96 5.79 -19.51
C ASN A 14 -55.63 6.49 -19.14
N ASN A 15 -54.87 5.91 -18.24
CA ASN A 15 -53.50 6.35 -17.99
C ASN A 15 -52.60 5.18 -18.34
N GLU A 16 -51.86 5.30 -19.42
CA GLU A 16 -50.61 4.56 -19.60
C GLU A 16 -49.73 4.90 -18.43
N LYS A 17 -49.65 3.99 -17.45
CA LYS A 17 -48.72 4.10 -16.35
C LYS A 17 -47.34 3.79 -16.93
N ASP A 18 -46.50 4.79 -17.07
CA ASP A 18 -45.10 4.59 -17.39
C ASP A 18 -44.49 3.75 -16.25
N VAL A 19 -44.37 2.45 -16.49
CA VAL A 19 -43.63 1.56 -15.58
C VAL A 19 -42.17 1.76 -15.86
N SER A 20 -41.53 2.63 -15.09
CA SER A 20 -40.09 2.78 -15.13
C SER A 20 -39.43 1.57 -14.49
N VAL A 21 -38.97 0.64 -15.29
CA VAL A 21 -38.17 -0.51 -14.85
C VAL A 21 -36.76 -0.03 -14.58
N HIS A 22 -36.40 0.12 -13.33
CA HIS A 22 -35.02 0.44 -12.95
C HIS A 22 -34.21 -0.85 -12.80
N ALA A 23 -33.47 -1.21 -13.85
CA ALA A 23 -32.56 -2.34 -13.79
C ALA A 23 -31.41 -2.04 -12.81
N LYS A 24 -31.17 -2.96 -11.89
CA LYS A 24 -30.07 -2.88 -10.93
C LYS A 24 -29.05 -3.99 -11.17
N CYS A 25 -27.80 -3.70 -10.88
CA CYS A 25 -26.67 -4.63 -10.92
C CYS A 25 -26.19 -4.88 -9.50
N ALA A 26 -26.10 -6.15 -9.11
CA ALA A 26 -25.54 -6.55 -7.84
C ALA A 26 -24.00 -6.60 -7.96
N ILE A 27 -23.30 -5.88 -7.09
CA ILE A 27 -21.86 -5.92 -6.96
C ILE A 27 -21.54 -6.61 -5.63
N SER A 28 -21.00 -7.81 -5.72
CA SER A 28 -20.59 -8.63 -4.57
C SER A 28 -19.08 -8.61 -4.46
N LEU A 29 -18.58 -8.28 -3.28
CA LEU A 29 -17.15 -8.24 -3.02
C LEU A 29 -16.78 -9.26 -1.95
N SER A 30 -15.59 -9.84 -2.10
CA SER A 30 -14.94 -10.67 -1.08
C SER A 30 -13.51 -10.22 -0.88
N SER A 31 -12.97 -10.51 0.29
CA SER A 31 -11.56 -10.31 0.62
C SER A 31 -10.97 -11.55 1.29
N GLY A 32 -9.70 -11.82 1.03
CA GLY A 32 -8.91 -12.78 1.79
C GLY A 32 -8.51 -12.24 3.17
N ASN A 33 -7.65 -12.97 3.89
CA ASN A 33 -7.26 -12.68 5.27
C ASN A 33 -6.42 -11.40 5.45
N GLY A 34 -5.95 -10.76 4.41
CA GLY A 34 -5.02 -9.63 4.49
C GLY A 34 -5.67 -8.25 4.44
N GLY A 35 -7.00 -8.13 4.40
CA GLY A 35 -7.64 -6.82 4.30
C GLY A 35 -9.17 -6.87 4.30
N THR A 36 -9.77 -5.72 4.03
CA THR A 36 -11.22 -5.53 3.93
C THR A 36 -11.60 -4.83 2.64
N VAL A 37 -12.88 -4.88 2.26
CA VAL A 37 -13.39 -4.26 1.03
C VAL A 37 -14.60 -3.39 1.32
N ARG A 38 -14.80 -2.35 0.48
CA ARG A 38 -15.97 -1.48 0.49
C ARG A 38 -16.55 -1.36 -0.91
N GLY A 39 -17.86 -1.05 -0.99
CA GLY A 39 -18.55 -0.85 -2.26
C GLY A 39 -19.42 -2.03 -2.70
N THR A 40 -19.64 -3.03 -1.84
CA THR A 40 -20.69 -4.05 -2.06
C THR A 40 -22.06 -3.38 -2.06
N GLY A 41 -22.92 -3.76 -3.01
CA GLY A 41 -24.27 -3.20 -3.07
C GLY A 41 -25.03 -3.48 -4.34
N SER A 42 -26.22 -2.87 -4.45
CA SER A 42 -27.07 -2.91 -5.62
C SER A 42 -27.10 -1.50 -6.26
N TYR A 43 -26.67 -1.41 -7.49
CA TYR A 43 -26.44 -0.17 -8.22
C TYR A 43 -27.35 -0.08 -9.43
N SER A 44 -27.78 1.12 -9.79
CA SER A 44 -28.58 1.32 -11.02
C SER A 44 -27.75 0.97 -12.26
N TYR A 45 -28.40 0.34 -13.23
CA TYR A 45 -27.76 0.06 -14.52
C TYR A 45 -27.18 1.34 -15.14
N GLY A 46 -25.94 1.30 -15.58
CA GLY A 46 -25.21 2.42 -16.15
C GLY A 46 -24.62 3.40 -15.13
N SER A 47 -24.78 3.18 -13.81
CA SER A 47 -24.16 4.04 -12.80
C SER A 47 -22.66 3.73 -12.62
N THR A 48 -21.92 4.74 -12.21
CA THR A 48 -20.52 4.59 -11.82
C THR A 48 -20.43 4.01 -10.41
N VAL A 49 -19.61 2.99 -10.25
CA VAL A 49 -19.33 2.30 -8.99
C VAL A 49 -17.84 2.39 -8.70
N THR A 50 -17.49 2.79 -7.48
CA THR A 50 -16.12 2.69 -6.97
C THR A 50 -16.10 1.67 -5.84
N ILE A 51 -15.20 0.71 -5.94
CA ILE A 51 -14.90 -0.27 -4.89
C ILE A 51 -13.51 0.01 -4.34
N SER A 52 -13.31 -0.26 -3.04
CA SER A 52 -12.05 0.02 -2.35
C SER A 52 -11.56 -1.21 -1.59
N ALA A 53 -10.28 -1.50 -1.71
CA ALA A 53 -9.57 -2.49 -0.92
C ALA A 53 -8.73 -1.80 0.16
N ILE A 54 -8.80 -2.30 1.39
CA ILE A 54 -8.12 -1.72 2.55
C ILE A 54 -7.25 -2.82 3.16
N PRO A 55 -5.92 -2.81 2.93
CA PRO A 55 -5.01 -3.76 3.55
C PRO A 55 -5.02 -3.64 5.07
N ASN A 56 -4.89 -4.76 5.78
CA ASN A 56 -4.59 -4.79 7.19
C ASN A 56 -3.10 -4.47 7.42
N GLU A 57 -2.75 -4.13 8.66
CA GLU A 57 -1.34 -3.95 9.05
C GLU A 57 -0.51 -5.19 8.67
N GLY A 58 0.64 -4.95 8.05
CA GLY A 58 1.54 -6.00 7.56
C GLY A 58 1.12 -6.69 6.27
N TYR A 59 0.12 -6.14 5.56
CA TYR A 59 -0.32 -6.64 4.25
C TYR A 59 -0.31 -5.56 3.18
N MET A 60 -0.23 -6.00 1.94
CA MET A 60 -0.35 -5.18 0.73
C MET A 60 -1.52 -5.67 -0.11
N PHE A 61 -2.15 -4.74 -0.82
CA PHE A 61 -3.13 -5.09 -1.84
C PHE A 61 -2.42 -5.65 -3.08
N GLU A 62 -2.73 -6.88 -3.46
CA GLU A 62 -2.17 -7.56 -4.64
C GLU A 62 -2.93 -7.18 -5.91
N GLY A 63 -4.26 -7.12 -5.83
CA GLY A 63 -5.10 -6.80 -6.97
C GLY A 63 -6.55 -7.21 -6.80
N TRP A 64 -7.38 -6.74 -7.75
CA TRP A 64 -8.76 -7.15 -7.91
C TRP A 64 -8.86 -8.33 -8.87
N TYR A 65 -9.64 -9.34 -8.51
CA TYR A 65 -9.84 -10.57 -9.27
C TYR A 65 -11.31 -10.79 -9.57
N GLU A 66 -11.63 -11.20 -10.79
CA GLU A 66 -12.97 -11.64 -11.20
C GLU A 66 -12.86 -12.96 -11.95
N ASN A 67 -13.64 -13.99 -11.55
CA ASN A 67 -13.57 -15.34 -12.12
C ASN A 67 -12.14 -15.92 -12.12
N GLY A 68 -11.34 -15.62 -11.10
CA GLY A 68 -9.96 -16.10 -10.95
C GLY A 68 -8.93 -15.38 -11.81
N ARG A 69 -9.30 -14.34 -12.58
CA ARG A 69 -8.39 -13.52 -13.38
C ARG A 69 -8.17 -12.18 -12.72
N CYS A 70 -6.91 -11.74 -12.67
CA CYS A 70 -6.57 -10.39 -12.23
C CYS A 70 -7.19 -9.37 -13.21
N LEU A 71 -7.84 -8.36 -12.67
CA LEU A 71 -8.25 -7.19 -13.43
C LEU A 71 -7.01 -6.31 -13.60
N ASP A 72 -6.81 -5.74 -14.80
CA ASP A 72 -5.61 -4.94 -15.14
C ASP A 72 -5.51 -3.59 -14.39
N ASN A 73 -6.07 -3.52 -13.19
CA ASN A 73 -6.05 -2.36 -12.32
C ASN A 73 -5.47 -2.76 -10.96
N ILE A 74 -4.28 -2.29 -10.69
CA ILE A 74 -3.53 -2.52 -9.44
C ILE A 74 -3.81 -1.44 -8.39
N SER A 75 -4.74 -0.49 -8.64
CA SER A 75 -5.16 0.48 -7.63
C SER A 75 -6.11 -0.17 -6.63
N ASP A 76 -5.93 0.12 -5.36
CA ASP A 76 -6.83 -0.25 -4.27
C ASP A 76 -8.25 0.32 -4.45
N ASP A 77 -8.37 1.47 -5.12
CA ASP A 77 -9.64 1.99 -5.61
C ASP A 77 -9.84 1.64 -7.08
N TYR A 78 -10.93 0.91 -7.38
CA TYR A 78 -11.32 0.53 -8.73
C TYR A 78 -12.69 1.06 -9.09
N THR A 79 -12.75 1.85 -10.16
CA THR A 79 -13.99 2.48 -10.65
C THR A 79 -14.41 1.89 -11.99
N PHE A 80 -15.69 1.53 -12.11
CA PHE A 80 -16.29 0.98 -13.34
C PHE A 80 -17.76 1.35 -13.47
N THR A 81 -18.35 1.09 -14.64
CA THR A 81 -19.79 1.28 -14.86
C THR A 81 -20.56 -0.04 -14.65
N ALA A 82 -21.64 0.01 -13.89
CA ALA A 82 -22.46 -1.14 -13.55
C ALA A 82 -23.42 -1.51 -14.71
N PHE A 83 -23.02 -2.44 -15.56
CA PHE A 83 -23.85 -2.99 -16.64
C PHE A 83 -24.31 -4.43 -16.38
N THR A 84 -23.67 -5.13 -15.45
CA THR A 84 -23.96 -6.53 -15.11
C THR A 84 -23.73 -6.76 -13.63
N ASN A 85 -24.27 -7.87 -13.11
CA ASN A 85 -23.85 -8.37 -11.80
C ASN A 85 -22.37 -8.76 -11.86
N ARG A 86 -21.61 -8.42 -10.82
CA ARG A 86 -20.19 -8.76 -10.72
C ARG A 86 -19.88 -9.36 -9.35
N THR A 87 -18.98 -10.34 -9.34
CA THR A 87 -18.39 -10.88 -8.12
C THR A 87 -16.89 -10.70 -8.22
N ILE A 88 -16.35 -9.82 -7.36
CA ILE A 88 -14.95 -9.38 -7.42
C ILE A 88 -14.30 -9.68 -6.08
N GLU A 89 -13.10 -10.24 -6.12
CA GLU A 89 -12.29 -10.58 -4.96
C GLU A 89 -11.09 -9.62 -4.87
N ALA A 90 -10.87 -9.04 -3.70
CA ALA A 90 -9.61 -8.39 -3.37
C ALA A 90 -8.63 -9.41 -2.80
N LYS A 91 -7.42 -9.48 -3.35
CA LYS A 91 -6.34 -10.28 -2.79
C LYS A 91 -5.30 -9.40 -2.13
N PHE A 92 -4.75 -9.94 -1.04
CA PHE A 92 -3.73 -9.29 -0.23
C PHE A 92 -2.59 -10.27 0.00
N VAL A 93 -1.36 -9.75 0.00
CA VAL A 93 -0.13 -10.50 0.31
C VAL A 93 0.57 -9.86 1.49
N PRO A 94 1.35 -10.61 2.29
CA PRO A 94 2.17 -10.01 3.34
C PRO A 94 3.08 -8.92 2.77
N ASN A 95 3.22 -7.82 3.50
CA ASN A 95 4.24 -6.81 3.22
C ASN A 95 5.55 -7.32 3.85
N ASP A 96 6.48 -7.73 3.03
CA ASP A 96 7.75 -8.33 3.39
C ASP A 96 8.94 -7.36 3.26
N LEU A 97 8.68 -6.05 3.42
CA LEU A 97 9.73 -5.04 3.43
C LEU A 97 10.79 -5.37 4.46
N THR A 98 12.01 -5.52 4.00
CA THR A 98 13.21 -5.81 4.81
C THR A 98 14.40 -5.01 4.33
N ILE A 99 15.35 -4.73 5.22
CA ILE A 99 16.70 -4.29 4.83
C ILE A 99 17.55 -5.55 4.70
N SER A 100 17.94 -5.89 3.46
CA SER A 100 18.61 -7.14 3.14
C SER A 100 20.13 -7.04 3.22
N ASN A 101 20.69 -5.84 3.08
CA ASN A 101 22.13 -5.58 3.17
C ASN A 101 22.42 -4.15 3.56
N VAL A 102 23.47 -3.98 4.36
CA VAL A 102 24.13 -2.68 4.62
C VAL A 102 25.61 -2.90 4.40
N GLU A 103 26.20 -2.19 3.47
CA GLU A 103 27.62 -2.22 3.15
C GLU A 103 28.26 -0.90 3.53
N VAL A 104 29.41 -0.94 4.20
CA VAL A 104 30.17 0.24 4.57
C VAL A 104 31.41 0.31 3.70
N ILE A 105 31.60 1.41 3.01
CA ILE A 105 32.73 1.67 2.12
C ILE A 105 33.50 2.88 2.66
N GLY A 106 34.79 2.77 2.75
CA GLY A 106 35.71 3.81 3.26
C GLY A 106 36.56 3.31 4.42
N ASP A 107 37.52 4.13 4.84
CA ASP A 107 38.41 3.82 5.95
C ASP A 107 37.79 4.28 7.28
N MET A 108 37.83 3.42 8.29
CA MET A 108 37.25 3.67 9.63
C MET A 108 38.13 4.60 10.46
N GLU A 109 38.46 5.77 9.91
CA GLU A 109 39.32 6.80 10.51
C GLU A 109 38.57 8.14 10.59
N PRO A 110 38.91 9.02 11.54
CA PRO A 110 38.34 10.36 11.59
C PRO A 110 38.64 11.15 10.30
N GLU A 111 37.70 12.04 9.94
CA GLU A 111 37.75 12.94 8.77
C GLU A 111 37.81 12.22 7.40
N THR A 112 37.66 10.91 7.36
CA THR A 112 37.47 10.15 6.12
C THR A 112 35.97 9.98 5.81
N GLU A 113 35.62 9.95 4.52
CA GLU A 113 34.25 9.73 4.10
C GLU A 113 33.92 8.25 4.14
N LEU A 114 32.84 7.93 4.85
CA LEU A 114 32.21 6.62 4.87
C LEU A 114 30.91 6.68 4.07
N VAL A 115 30.70 5.68 3.21
CA VAL A 115 29.44 5.50 2.49
C VAL A 115 28.76 4.26 3.03
N PHE A 116 27.58 4.43 3.61
CA PHE A 116 26.69 3.33 4.00
C PHE A 116 25.71 3.08 2.87
N SER A 117 25.95 2.05 2.08
CA SER A 117 25.07 1.63 0.99
C SER A 117 24.07 0.60 1.50
N VAL A 118 22.78 0.82 1.26
CA VAL A 118 21.70 0.04 1.87
C VAL A 118 20.81 -0.56 0.79
N LYS A 119 20.46 -1.83 0.94
CA LYS A 119 19.52 -2.51 0.06
C LYS A 119 18.30 -2.94 0.82
N ALA A 120 17.12 -2.52 0.34
CA ALA A 120 15.83 -3.03 0.81
C ALA A 120 15.21 -3.97 -0.23
N GLU A 121 14.43 -4.92 0.25
CA GLU A 121 13.65 -5.87 -0.56
C GLU A 121 12.22 -5.93 -0.03
N GLY A 122 11.27 -6.25 -0.91
CA GLY A 122 9.84 -6.26 -0.57
C GLY A 122 9.22 -4.87 -0.49
N GLY A 123 8.01 -4.78 0.04
CA GLY A 123 7.28 -3.52 0.17
C GLY A 123 6.91 -2.86 -1.15
N TYR A 124 6.36 -1.65 -1.05
CA TYR A 124 5.99 -0.81 -2.20
C TYR A 124 6.91 0.39 -2.37
N GLN A 125 7.58 0.48 -3.51
CA GLN A 125 8.33 1.69 -3.88
C GLN A 125 7.37 2.87 -4.21
N PRO A 126 7.83 4.14 -4.10
CA PRO A 126 9.18 4.53 -3.67
C PRO A 126 9.41 4.35 -2.17
N TYR A 127 10.65 4.15 -1.79
CA TYR A 127 11.09 4.12 -0.40
C TYR A 127 11.52 5.49 0.06
N VAL A 128 11.34 5.74 1.37
CA VAL A 128 11.89 6.89 2.09
C VAL A 128 12.79 6.35 3.20
N TRP A 129 13.99 6.92 3.29
CA TRP A 129 15.03 6.46 4.18
C TRP A 129 15.28 7.44 5.31
N GLU A 130 15.58 6.90 6.48
CA GLU A 130 16.03 7.64 7.64
C GLU A 130 17.30 6.97 8.16
N TYR A 131 18.35 7.77 8.34
CA TYR A 131 19.64 7.35 8.85
C TYR A 131 19.91 8.07 10.16
N THR A 132 20.28 7.33 11.19
CA THR A 132 20.60 7.88 12.50
C THR A 132 21.91 7.28 12.99
N ILE A 133 22.86 8.11 13.43
CA ILE A 133 24.13 7.67 13.99
C ILE A 133 24.19 8.12 15.45
N TYR A 134 24.51 7.18 16.32
CA TYR A 134 24.76 7.39 17.73
C TYR A 134 26.24 7.19 18.04
N LYS A 135 26.80 7.98 18.98
CA LYS A 135 28.08 7.71 19.65
C LYS A 135 27.79 7.29 21.09
N GLY A 136 27.93 6.00 21.40
CA GLY A 136 27.32 5.43 22.61
C GLY A 136 25.81 5.63 22.58
N ASP A 137 25.24 6.21 23.64
CA ASP A 137 23.80 6.51 23.76
C ASP A 137 23.42 7.91 23.26
N THR A 138 24.39 8.67 22.75
CA THR A 138 24.16 10.07 22.33
C THR A 138 23.89 10.14 20.83
N LEU A 139 22.78 10.79 20.46
CA LEU A 139 22.50 11.11 19.05
C LEU A 139 23.61 12.00 18.49
N TYR A 140 24.26 11.54 17.43
CA TYR A 140 25.37 12.23 16.78
C TYR A 140 25.00 12.84 15.43
N TYR A 141 24.22 12.12 14.63
CA TYR A 141 23.79 12.56 13.31
C TYR A 141 22.43 11.96 12.95
N THR A 142 21.62 12.70 12.19
CA THR A 142 20.40 12.16 11.59
C THR A 142 20.14 12.78 10.22
N LEU A 143 19.66 11.98 9.28
CA LEU A 143 19.15 12.37 7.97
C LEU A 143 17.80 11.71 7.77
N SER A 144 16.74 12.50 7.68
CA SER A 144 15.36 12.04 7.47
C SER A 144 14.88 12.37 6.07
N ASP A 145 13.83 11.70 5.62
CA ASP A 145 13.14 11.90 4.34
C ASP A 145 14.07 11.79 3.12
N SER A 146 15.14 11.00 3.22
CA SER A 146 16.04 10.74 2.10
C SER A 146 15.36 9.83 1.06
N THR A 147 15.57 10.13 -0.21
CA THR A 147 15.21 9.27 -1.34
C THR A 147 16.37 8.40 -1.80
N PHE A 148 17.55 8.58 -1.20
CA PHE A 148 18.78 7.85 -1.52
C PHE A 148 18.92 6.65 -0.59
N ASP A 149 19.28 5.52 -1.16
CA ASP A 149 19.58 4.26 -0.49
C ASP A 149 21.03 4.19 0.03
N TYR A 150 21.62 5.34 0.25
CA TYR A 150 22.95 5.49 0.85
C TYR A 150 23.03 6.73 1.73
N LEU A 151 23.99 6.69 2.67
CA LEU A 151 24.40 7.82 3.50
C LEU A 151 25.90 8.02 3.31
N GLU A 152 26.31 9.26 2.96
CA GLU A 152 27.68 9.75 3.05
C GLU A 152 27.86 10.46 4.40
N TRP A 153 28.84 10.03 5.17
CA TRP A 153 29.09 10.59 6.48
C TRP A 153 30.59 10.54 6.84
N SER A 154 31.13 11.63 7.39
CA SER A 154 32.52 11.71 7.83
C SER A 154 32.58 11.90 9.36
N PRO A 155 33.07 10.90 10.11
CA PRO A 155 33.28 11.04 11.54
C PRO A 155 34.40 12.06 11.85
N THR A 156 34.21 12.86 12.90
CA THR A 156 35.22 13.80 13.33
C THR A 156 36.03 13.30 14.53
N GLU A 157 35.66 12.19 15.12
CA GLU A 157 36.24 11.66 16.34
C GLU A 157 36.32 10.15 16.32
N THR A 158 37.33 9.59 16.98
CA THR A 158 37.43 8.15 17.26
C THR A 158 36.35 7.70 18.25
N GLY A 159 36.00 6.43 18.23
CA GLY A 159 35.07 5.82 19.19
C GLY A 159 34.11 4.80 18.59
N ASN A 160 33.20 4.31 19.44
CA ASN A 160 32.19 3.35 19.03
C ASN A 160 30.91 4.07 18.63
N TYR A 161 30.41 3.72 17.45
CA TYR A 161 29.21 4.28 16.87
C TYR A 161 28.18 3.20 16.58
N THR A 162 26.92 3.58 16.50
CA THR A 162 25.84 2.73 16.06
C THR A 162 25.09 3.46 14.94
N ILE A 163 24.98 2.84 13.76
CA ILE A 163 24.07 3.30 12.73
C ILE A 163 22.73 2.59 12.87
N VAL A 164 21.65 3.34 12.76
CA VAL A 164 20.28 2.84 12.64
C VAL A 164 19.75 3.33 11.32
N VAL A 165 19.34 2.41 10.46
CA VAL A 165 18.71 2.69 9.17
C VAL A 165 17.26 2.30 9.26
N CYS A 166 16.36 3.18 8.87
CA CYS A 166 14.95 2.87 8.72
C CYS A 166 14.52 3.15 7.28
N VAL A 167 13.83 2.20 6.67
CA VAL A 167 13.17 2.35 5.38
C VAL A 167 11.67 2.35 5.59
N THR A 168 10.99 3.28 4.94
CA THR A 168 9.53 3.37 4.91
C THR A 168 9.07 3.23 3.47
N ASP A 169 8.13 2.34 3.21
CA ASP A 169 7.54 2.18 1.88
C ASP A 169 6.39 3.16 1.63
N LYS A 170 5.86 3.18 0.41
CA LYS A 170 4.72 4.02 0.00
C LYS A 170 3.47 3.83 0.87
N THR A 171 3.29 2.67 1.51
CA THR A 171 2.13 2.36 2.37
C THR A 171 2.33 2.81 3.80
N GLY A 172 3.54 3.26 4.16
CA GLY A 172 3.92 3.63 5.52
C GLY A 172 4.45 2.46 6.34
N PHE A 173 4.62 1.27 5.75
CA PHE A 173 5.26 0.15 6.44
C PHE A 173 6.76 0.40 6.58
N ARG A 174 7.33 0.00 7.73
CA ARG A 174 8.72 0.32 8.10
C ARG A 174 9.51 -0.93 8.38
N ALA A 175 10.77 -0.95 7.91
CA ALA A 175 11.78 -1.90 8.34
C ALA A 175 12.99 -1.14 8.90
N THR A 176 13.65 -1.73 9.90
CA THR A 176 14.78 -1.09 10.59
C THR A 176 15.95 -2.06 10.68
N TYR A 177 17.14 -1.52 10.50
CA TYR A 177 18.42 -2.23 10.66
C TYR A 177 19.29 -1.42 11.62
N SER A 178 20.12 -2.11 12.42
CA SER A 178 21.07 -1.46 13.33
C SER A 178 22.38 -2.22 13.37
N GLU A 179 23.49 -1.52 13.30
CA GLU A 179 24.84 -2.09 13.35
C GLU A 179 25.78 -1.19 14.14
N GLN A 180 26.73 -1.82 14.87
CA GLN A 180 27.79 -1.13 15.61
C GLN A 180 29.09 -1.21 14.84
N PHE A 181 29.85 -0.10 14.83
CA PHE A 181 31.17 0.00 14.22
C PHE A 181 32.08 0.91 15.03
N SER A 182 33.38 0.88 14.78
CA SER A 182 34.38 1.66 15.50
C SER A 182 35.21 2.50 14.55
N ILE A 183 35.37 3.76 14.87
CA ILE A 183 36.34 4.68 14.25
C ILE A 183 37.60 4.66 15.08
N ILE A 184 38.74 4.34 14.50
CA ILE A 184 40.05 4.11 15.17
C ILE A 184 41.06 5.16 14.81
#